data_e3ad4cad2b78c93cbbd901a6889ef09f
#
_entry.id   e3ad4cad2b78c93cbbd901a6889ef09f
#
_cell.length_a   1.000
_cell.length_b   1.000
_cell.length_c   1.000
_cell.angle_alpha   90.00
_cell.angle_beta   90.00
_cell.angle_gamma   90.00
#
_symmetry.space_group_name_H-M   'P 1'
#
loop_
_entity.id
_entity.type
_entity.pdbx_description
1 polymer ?
#
loop_
_entity_poly.entity_id
_entity_poly.type
_entity_poly.pdbx_seq_one_letter_code
_entity_poly.pdbx_strand_id
1 'polypeptide(L)'
;VRVRAHCVNGKAERIEIENLPSFVSMVGVPLEINGYGTIMVDTAFGGDSFVVIDPTSLGLHLNVDEAKNLAELGVRITNAANEQLTFHHPLQPEWRHHSFCLFAGALERRSDGLRSKSIVSIQPGKLDRSPTGTAVSARMALLHATGEMKVGESLTGVSIIGSEFHGKILGETKVGAIEAIRPQISGRGWVTGTHQHMLDPSDPWPEGYRIGDTWPRFKKSII
;
A
#
# COMPACT_ATOMS: atom_id res chain seq x y z
N VAL A 1 10.63 -0.21 -14.08
CA VAL A 1 11.07 -0.35 -12.68
C VAL A 1 12.50 -0.90 -12.68
N ARG A 2 13.41 -0.22 -11.96
CA ARG A 2 14.79 -0.68 -11.77
C ARG A 2 14.88 -1.45 -10.45
N VAL A 3 15.52 -2.64 -10.50
CA VAL A 3 15.74 -3.50 -9.33
C VAL A 3 17.23 -3.71 -9.15
N ARG A 4 17.72 -3.59 -7.91
CA ARG A 4 19.10 -3.87 -7.53
C ARG A 4 19.14 -4.86 -6.37
N ALA A 5 19.86 -5.96 -6.54
CA ALA A 5 20.12 -6.93 -5.48
C ALA A 5 21.50 -6.69 -4.87
N HIS A 6 21.55 -6.56 -3.55
CA HIS A 6 22.80 -6.53 -2.76
C HIS A 6 23.03 -7.95 -2.24
N CYS A 7 23.99 -8.64 -2.84
CA CYS A 7 24.27 -10.04 -2.55
C CYS A 7 25.53 -10.20 -1.68
N VAL A 8 25.43 -11.09 -0.69
CA VAL A 8 26.55 -11.52 0.15
C VAL A 8 26.55 -13.04 0.16
N ASN A 9 27.70 -13.66 -0.15
CA ASN A 9 27.87 -15.12 -0.20
C ASN A 9 26.78 -15.83 -1.05
N GLY A 10 26.46 -15.25 -2.22
CA GLY A 10 25.46 -15.82 -3.15
C GLY A 10 23.99 -15.63 -2.76
N LYS A 11 23.72 -14.89 -1.68
CA LYS A 11 22.36 -14.61 -1.20
C LYS A 11 22.06 -13.11 -1.28
N ALA A 12 20.87 -12.76 -1.77
CA ALA A 12 20.39 -11.38 -1.74
C ALA A 12 20.00 -10.99 -0.30
N GLU A 13 20.80 -10.13 0.32
CA GLU A 13 20.57 -9.63 1.67
C GLU A 13 19.65 -8.39 1.69
N ARG A 14 19.61 -7.66 0.58
CA ARG A 14 18.69 -6.53 0.38
C ARG A 14 18.36 -6.39 -1.10
N ILE A 15 17.09 -6.16 -1.40
CA ILE A 15 16.60 -5.81 -2.72
C ILE A 15 16.10 -4.38 -2.68
N GLU A 16 16.57 -3.54 -3.59
CA GLU A 16 16.11 -2.17 -3.81
C GLU A 16 15.28 -2.10 -5.09
N ILE A 17 14.18 -1.39 -5.04
CA ILE A 17 13.26 -1.17 -6.16
C ILE A 17 13.04 0.33 -6.31
N GLU A 18 13.42 0.91 -7.46
CA GLU A 18 12.92 2.24 -7.83
C GLU A 18 11.47 2.06 -8.26
N ASN A 19 10.56 2.45 -7.37
CA ASN A 19 9.13 2.27 -7.58
C ASN A 19 8.56 3.35 -8.51
N LEU A 20 7.29 3.19 -8.88
CA LEU A 20 6.56 4.16 -9.72
C LEU A 20 6.50 5.53 -9.03
N PRO A 21 6.46 6.64 -9.81
CA PRO A 21 6.22 7.96 -9.26
C PRO A 21 4.98 7.97 -8.37
N SER A 22 5.11 8.55 -7.18
CA SER A 22 4.07 8.53 -6.15
C SER A 22 3.60 9.94 -5.85
N PHE A 23 2.30 10.14 -5.70
CA PHE A 23 1.67 11.45 -5.57
C PHE A 23 0.50 11.45 -4.60
N VAL A 24 0.12 12.64 -4.15
CA VAL A 24 -1.06 12.87 -3.30
C VAL A 24 -2.21 13.32 -4.16
N SER A 25 -3.39 12.75 -3.94
CA SER A 25 -4.63 13.17 -4.59
C SER A 25 -5.41 14.17 -3.73
N MET A 26 -5.59 13.87 -2.45
CA MET A 26 -6.31 14.75 -1.52
C MET A 26 -5.66 14.70 -0.13
N VAL A 27 -5.74 15.80 0.64
CA VAL A 27 -5.25 15.90 2.01
C VAL A 27 -6.38 16.42 2.90
N GLY A 28 -6.59 15.77 4.04
CA GLY A 28 -7.50 16.20 5.08
C GLY A 28 -8.95 16.34 4.60
N VAL A 29 -9.47 15.39 3.84
CA VAL A 29 -10.85 15.42 3.35
C VAL A 29 -11.78 14.63 4.27
N PRO A 30 -13.03 15.10 4.49
CA PRO A 30 -13.98 14.38 5.31
C PRO A 30 -14.51 13.13 4.60
N LEU A 31 -14.69 12.06 5.38
CA LEU A 31 -15.26 10.79 4.96
C LEU A 31 -16.25 10.30 6.00
N GLU A 32 -17.50 10.05 5.62
CA GLU A 32 -18.52 9.51 6.50
C GLU A 32 -18.41 7.99 6.61
N ILE A 33 -18.26 7.48 7.82
CA ILE A 33 -18.23 6.03 8.09
C ILE A 33 -19.40 5.67 9.01
N ASN A 34 -20.26 4.80 8.54
CA ASN A 34 -21.40 4.34 9.33
C ASN A 34 -20.95 3.77 10.69
N GLY A 35 -21.48 4.32 11.78
CA GLY A 35 -21.13 3.98 13.17
C GLY A 35 -19.87 4.65 13.72
N TYR A 36 -19.15 5.45 12.90
CA TYR A 36 -17.96 6.21 13.34
C TYR A 36 -18.10 7.72 13.09
N GLY A 37 -19.11 8.14 12.29
CA GLY A 37 -19.30 9.54 11.92
C GLY A 37 -18.27 10.01 10.87
N THR A 38 -18.03 11.32 10.85
CA THR A 38 -17.08 11.97 9.94
C THR A 38 -15.66 11.78 10.45
N ILE A 39 -14.80 11.21 9.62
CA ILE A 39 -13.37 11.09 9.86
C ILE A 39 -12.58 11.85 8.79
N MET A 40 -11.40 12.36 9.14
CA MET A 40 -10.52 13.01 8.17
C MET A 40 -9.54 12.00 7.59
N VAL A 41 -9.45 11.98 6.26
CA VAL A 41 -8.58 11.05 5.53
C VAL A 41 -7.74 11.78 4.49
N ASP A 42 -6.61 11.18 4.13
CA ASP A 42 -5.82 11.57 2.97
C ASP A 42 -5.97 10.52 1.87
N THR A 43 -5.66 10.87 0.63
CA THR A 43 -5.59 9.91 -0.46
C THR A 43 -4.31 10.09 -1.26
N ALA A 44 -3.60 8.99 -1.51
CA ALA A 44 -2.32 8.99 -2.18
C ALA A 44 -2.13 7.75 -3.08
N PHE A 45 -1.26 7.90 -4.08
CA PHE A 45 -0.85 6.84 -4.99
C PHE A 45 0.64 6.53 -4.79
N GLY A 46 0.98 5.24 -4.69
CA GLY A 46 2.35 4.77 -4.53
C GLY A 46 2.69 3.55 -5.40
N GLY A 47 1.99 3.40 -6.53
CA GLY A 47 1.95 2.19 -7.35
C GLY A 47 0.64 1.44 -7.17
N ASP A 48 -0.14 1.84 -6.18
CA ASP A 48 -1.54 1.56 -5.92
C ASP A 48 -2.19 2.76 -5.23
N SER A 49 -3.52 2.83 -5.16
CA SER A 49 -4.28 3.95 -4.61
C SER A 49 -4.77 3.65 -3.20
N PHE A 50 -4.48 4.54 -2.27
CA PHE A 50 -4.74 4.36 -0.84
C PHE A 50 -5.62 5.46 -0.27
N VAL A 51 -6.54 5.07 0.61
CA VAL A 51 -7.10 5.95 1.62
C VAL A 51 -6.23 5.83 2.86
N VAL A 52 -5.67 6.93 3.34
CA VAL A 52 -4.71 6.97 4.45
C VAL A 52 -5.38 7.58 5.67
N ILE A 53 -5.28 6.91 6.81
CA ILE A 53 -5.90 7.35 8.06
C ILE A 53 -5.01 7.04 9.27
N ASP A 54 -5.04 7.92 10.27
CA ASP A 54 -4.51 7.64 11.60
C ASP A 54 -5.48 6.73 12.36
N PRO A 55 -5.09 5.49 12.72
CA PRO A 55 -5.96 4.57 13.45
C PRO A 55 -6.38 5.09 14.83
N THR A 56 -5.59 5.96 15.45
CA THR A 56 -5.91 6.52 16.79
C THR A 56 -7.15 7.40 16.76
N SER A 57 -7.46 8.03 15.62
CA SER A 57 -8.70 8.79 15.42
C SER A 57 -9.97 7.93 15.52
N LEU A 58 -9.80 6.60 15.40
CA LEU A 58 -10.86 5.59 15.49
C LEU A 58 -10.78 4.77 16.79
N GLY A 59 -9.88 5.13 17.71
CA GLY A 59 -9.63 4.40 18.93
C GLY A 59 -8.92 3.06 18.75
N LEU A 60 -8.27 2.85 17.58
CA LEU A 60 -7.55 1.63 17.24
C LEU A 60 -6.03 1.80 17.39
N HIS A 61 -5.35 0.69 17.65
CA HIS A 61 -3.91 0.62 17.76
C HIS A 61 -3.31 -0.34 16.73
N LEU A 62 -2.12 -0.02 16.21
CA LEU A 62 -1.40 -0.87 15.26
C LEU A 62 -0.67 -2.00 15.99
N ASN A 63 -1.41 -3.02 16.39
CA ASN A 63 -0.91 -4.25 17.01
C ASN A 63 -1.70 -5.47 16.50
N VAL A 64 -1.22 -6.67 16.85
CA VAL A 64 -1.80 -7.93 16.36
C VAL A 64 -3.18 -8.20 16.95
N ASP A 65 -3.46 -7.72 18.17
CA ASP A 65 -4.74 -7.94 18.84
C ASP A 65 -5.88 -7.18 18.13
N GLU A 66 -5.57 -6.06 17.49
CA GLU A 66 -6.51 -5.26 16.70
C GLU A 66 -6.64 -5.72 15.23
N ALA A 67 -5.94 -6.77 14.82
CA ALA A 67 -5.85 -7.16 13.41
C ALA A 67 -7.22 -7.39 12.76
N LYS A 68 -8.16 -8.03 13.47
CA LYS A 68 -9.52 -8.25 12.95
C LYS A 68 -10.28 -6.94 12.73
N ASN A 69 -10.25 -6.06 13.73
CA ASN A 69 -10.91 -4.75 13.67
C ASN A 69 -10.34 -3.88 12.54
N LEU A 70 -9.00 -3.84 12.42
CA LEU A 70 -8.30 -3.13 11.34
C LEU A 70 -8.67 -3.68 9.96
N ALA A 71 -8.75 -5.02 9.80
CA ALA A 71 -9.12 -5.63 8.53
C ALA A 71 -10.55 -5.26 8.12
N GLU A 72 -11.53 -5.43 9.01
CA GLU A 72 -12.94 -5.16 8.75
C GLU A 72 -13.21 -3.66 8.50
N LEU A 73 -12.65 -2.82 9.37
CA LEU A 73 -12.85 -1.37 9.25
C LEU A 73 -12.16 -0.79 8.02
N GLY A 74 -10.96 -1.28 7.67
CA GLY A 74 -10.26 -0.83 6.47
C GLY A 74 -11.02 -1.12 5.18
N VAL A 75 -11.73 -2.26 5.10
CA VAL A 75 -12.63 -2.56 3.97
C VAL A 75 -13.79 -1.55 3.93
N ARG A 76 -14.40 -1.24 5.08
CA ARG A 76 -15.48 -0.25 5.17
C ARG A 76 -15.02 1.14 4.76
N ILE A 77 -13.83 1.56 5.19
CA ILE A 77 -13.22 2.84 4.82
C ILE A 77 -12.97 2.89 3.30
N THR A 78 -12.40 1.84 2.73
CA THR A 78 -12.14 1.76 1.27
C THR A 78 -13.44 1.85 0.48
N ASN A 79 -14.50 1.15 0.90
CA ASN A 79 -15.80 1.21 0.24
C ASN A 79 -16.42 2.61 0.34
N ALA A 80 -16.46 3.19 1.54
CA ALA A 80 -16.98 4.54 1.74
C ALA A 80 -16.22 5.59 0.91
N ALA A 81 -14.89 5.48 0.84
CA ALA A 81 -14.09 6.38 -0.01
C ALA A 81 -14.41 6.22 -1.50
N ASN A 82 -14.66 5.00 -1.98
CA ASN A 82 -15.06 4.77 -3.36
C ASN A 82 -16.48 5.28 -3.68
N GLU A 83 -17.32 5.45 -2.69
CA GLU A 83 -18.67 6.03 -2.83
C GLU A 83 -18.66 7.56 -2.72
N GLN A 84 -17.79 8.14 -1.90
CA GLN A 84 -17.85 9.55 -1.52
C GLN A 84 -16.70 10.39 -2.11
N LEU A 85 -15.55 9.79 -2.37
CA LEU A 85 -14.37 10.48 -2.86
C LEU A 85 -14.06 10.07 -4.31
N THR A 86 -13.50 11.01 -5.08
CA THR A 86 -13.11 10.74 -6.46
C THR A 86 -11.60 10.52 -6.52
N PHE A 87 -11.17 9.43 -7.15
CA PHE A 87 -9.78 9.19 -7.50
C PHE A 87 -9.65 9.02 -9.02
N HIS A 88 -8.68 9.71 -9.63
CA HIS A 88 -8.30 9.53 -11.02
C HIS A 88 -6.78 9.51 -11.15
N HIS A 89 -6.25 8.43 -11.71
CA HIS A 89 -4.83 8.41 -12.06
C HIS A 89 -4.61 9.24 -13.34
N PRO A 90 -3.71 10.26 -13.34
CA PRO A 90 -3.60 11.21 -14.46
C PRO A 90 -3.24 10.60 -15.81
N LEU A 91 -2.52 9.47 -15.81
CA LEU A 91 -2.03 8.80 -17.02
C LEU A 91 -2.69 7.43 -17.27
N GLN A 92 -3.62 7.00 -16.41
CA GLN A 92 -4.34 5.72 -16.51
C GLN A 92 -5.84 5.98 -16.27
N PRO A 93 -6.59 6.40 -17.31
CA PRO A 93 -7.98 6.86 -17.17
C PRO A 93 -8.94 5.80 -16.60
N GLU A 94 -8.63 4.54 -16.75
CA GLU A 94 -9.39 3.41 -16.19
C GLU A 94 -9.21 3.23 -14.68
N TRP A 95 -8.14 3.78 -14.10
CA TRP A 95 -7.89 3.70 -12.66
C TRP A 95 -8.63 4.82 -11.91
N ARG A 96 -9.85 4.52 -11.49
CA ARG A 96 -10.78 5.49 -10.89
C ARG A 96 -11.32 5.03 -9.53
N HIS A 97 -10.52 4.34 -8.75
CA HIS A 97 -10.94 3.83 -7.46
C HIS A 97 -9.80 3.89 -6.45
N HIS A 98 -10.15 3.87 -5.18
CA HIS A 98 -9.23 3.57 -4.09
C HIS A 98 -9.19 2.05 -3.91
N SER A 99 -7.99 1.48 -3.95
CA SER A 99 -7.80 0.03 -3.85
C SER A 99 -7.82 -0.45 -2.41
N PHE A 100 -7.17 0.31 -1.50
CA PHE A 100 -6.88 -0.13 -0.14
C PHE A 100 -6.99 0.98 0.88
N CYS A 101 -7.18 0.58 2.15
CA CYS A 101 -7.01 1.45 3.31
C CYS A 101 -5.62 1.24 3.92
N LEU A 102 -4.88 2.31 4.09
CA LEU A 102 -3.61 2.38 4.81
C LEU A 102 -3.84 3.02 6.18
N PHE A 103 -3.76 2.25 7.24
CA PHE A 103 -3.65 2.77 8.59
C PHE A 103 -2.19 3.15 8.85
N ALA A 104 -1.94 4.44 9.01
CA ALA A 104 -0.61 5.02 9.20
C ALA A 104 -0.50 5.60 10.61
N GLY A 105 0.37 5.02 11.42
CA GLY A 105 0.64 5.50 12.78
C GLY A 105 1.51 6.74 12.81
N ALA A 106 1.76 7.21 14.03
CA ALA A 106 2.59 8.38 14.29
C ALA A 106 3.97 8.27 13.63
N LEU A 107 4.47 9.43 13.21
CA LEU A 107 5.81 9.57 12.64
C LEU A 107 6.83 9.82 13.76
N GLU A 108 7.82 8.96 13.86
CA GLU A 108 8.96 9.10 14.77
C GLU A 108 10.18 9.60 14.00
N ARG A 109 10.82 10.67 14.46
CA ARG A 109 12.10 11.14 13.91
C ARG A 109 13.25 10.54 14.71
N ARG A 110 14.13 9.83 14.04
CA ARG A 110 15.32 9.16 14.62
C ARG A 110 16.60 9.67 13.97
N SER A 111 17.75 9.26 14.49
CA SER A 111 19.06 9.64 13.97
C SER A 111 19.33 9.11 12.55
N ASP A 112 18.71 7.99 12.19
CA ASP A 112 18.83 7.30 10.90
C ASP A 112 17.70 7.60 9.90
N GLY A 113 16.76 8.48 10.28
CA GLY A 113 15.64 8.89 9.43
C GLY A 113 14.31 8.88 10.16
N LEU A 114 13.25 8.78 9.38
CA LEU A 114 11.88 8.70 9.86
C LEU A 114 11.47 7.23 10.05
N ARG A 115 10.56 6.98 11.00
CA ARG A 115 9.99 5.66 11.26
C ARG A 115 8.49 5.79 11.52
N SER A 116 7.69 4.90 10.94
CA SER A 116 6.25 4.84 11.20
C SER A 116 5.76 3.40 11.10
N LYS A 117 4.90 3.01 12.04
CA LYS A 117 4.18 1.74 11.95
C LYS A 117 2.96 1.91 11.06
N SER A 118 2.66 0.91 10.23
CA SER A 118 1.52 0.95 9.32
C SER A 118 0.99 -0.44 9.02
N ILE A 119 -0.25 -0.51 8.55
CA ILE A 119 -0.87 -1.74 8.04
C ILE A 119 -1.83 -1.40 6.90
N VAL A 120 -1.86 -2.25 5.88
CA VAL A 120 -2.81 -2.16 4.76
C VAL A 120 -3.90 -3.20 4.92
N SER A 121 -5.14 -2.73 4.87
CA SER A 121 -6.31 -3.59 4.76
C SER A 121 -6.71 -3.76 3.30
N ILE A 122 -6.90 -5.02 2.92
CA ILE A 122 -7.14 -5.48 1.55
C ILE A 122 -8.48 -6.22 1.51
N GLN A 123 -9.30 -5.94 0.51
CA GLN A 123 -10.55 -6.70 0.32
C GLN A 123 -10.25 -8.19 0.04
N PRO A 124 -11.07 -9.12 0.55
CA PRO A 124 -12.34 -8.93 1.28
C PRO A 124 -12.21 -8.78 2.81
N GLY A 125 -11.05 -8.51 3.36
CA GLY A 125 -10.83 -8.35 4.80
C GLY A 125 -9.60 -9.09 5.29
N LYS A 126 -8.46 -8.93 4.60
CA LYS A 126 -7.15 -9.40 5.08
C LYS A 126 -6.21 -8.24 5.29
N LEU A 127 -5.18 -8.46 6.09
CA LEU A 127 -4.09 -7.51 6.30
C LEU A 127 -2.82 -7.99 5.59
N ASP A 128 -2.08 -7.05 5.06
CA ASP A 128 -0.73 -7.35 4.56
C ASP A 128 0.22 -7.62 5.74
N ARG A 129 1.08 -8.60 5.61
CA ARG A 129 2.08 -8.93 6.65
C ARG A 129 3.31 -8.02 6.57
N SER A 130 3.57 -7.46 5.41
CA SER A 130 4.63 -6.48 5.20
C SER A 130 4.10 -5.06 5.42
N PRO A 131 4.99 -4.03 5.47
CA PRO A 131 4.56 -2.63 5.46
C PRO A 131 3.94 -2.19 4.13
N THR A 132 3.87 -3.05 3.12
CA THR A 132 3.41 -2.81 1.75
C THR A 132 4.24 -1.73 1.01
N GLY A 133 5.08 -2.13 0.06
CA GLY A 133 6.01 -1.21 -0.61
C GLY A 133 5.33 -0.03 -1.31
N THR A 134 4.17 -0.27 -1.94
CA THR A 134 3.35 0.78 -2.56
C THR A 134 2.74 1.73 -1.52
N ALA A 135 2.34 1.21 -0.35
CA ALA A 135 1.85 2.03 0.75
C ALA A 135 2.95 2.89 1.39
N VAL A 136 4.17 2.34 1.56
CA VAL A 136 5.34 3.13 2.02
C VAL A 136 5.64 4.26 1.02
N SER A 137 5.56 3.98 -0.29
CA SER A 137 5.73 4.99 -1.35
C SER A 137 4.66 6.08 -1.29
N ALA A 138 3.38 5.71 -1.13
CA ALA A 138 2.26 6.63 -0.97
C ALA A 138 2.41 7.49 0.30
N ARG A 139 2.83 6.87 1.43
CA ARG A 139 3.09 7.59 2.68
C ARG A 139 4.22 8.59 2.54
N MET A 140 5.32 8.24 1.85
CA MET A 140 6.41 9.19 1.58
C MET A 140 5.93 10.37 0.72
N ALA A 141 5.08 10.13 -0.30
CA ALA A 141 4.50 11.20 -1.09
C ALA A 141 3.66 12.16 -0.23
N LEU A 142 2.85 11.62 0.68
CA LEU A 142 2.05 12.40 1.60
C LEU A 142 2.93 13.23 2.55
N LEU A 143 3.91 12.60 3.20
CA LEU A 143 4.84 13.28 4.11
C LEU A 143 5.67 14.36 3.39
N HIS A 144 6.00 14.15 2.12
CA HIS A 144 6.68 15.16 1.31
C HIS A 144 5.77 16.34 0.98
N ALA A 145 4.54 16.07 0.56
CA ALA A 145 3.56 17.11 0.24
C ALA A 145 3.17 17.96 1.47
N THR A 146 3.17 17.37 2.66
CA THR A 146 2.91 18.09 3.94
C THR A 146 4.16 18.73 4.55
N GLY A 147 5.33 18.58 3.90
CA GLY A 147 6.59 19.18 4.35
C GLY A 147 7.31 18.43 5.49
N GLU A 148 6.81 17.25 5.87
CA GLU A 148 7.36 16.43 6.95
C GLU A 148 8.55 15.57 6.51
N MET A 149 8.72 15.35 5.20
CA MET A 149 9.82 14.58 4.63
C MET A 149 10.40 15.27 3.39
N LYS A 150 11.72 15.32 3.26
CA LYS A 150 12.43 15.98 2.15
C LYS A 150 13.08 14.97 1.20
N VAL A 151 13.42 15.42 0.00
CA VAL A 151 14.26 14.65 -0.93
C VAL A 151 15.56 14.25 -0.25
N GLY A 152 15.95 13.00 -0.42
CA GLY A 152 17.13 12.39 0.20
C GLY A 152 16.90 11.77 1.58
N GLU A 153 15.82 12.14 2.27
CA GLU A 153 15.46 11.51 3.55
C GLU A 153 14.90 10.09 3.37
N SER A 154 14.95 9.30 4.45
CA SER A 154 14.51 7.91 4.49
C SER A 154 13.37 7.72 5.48
N LEU A 155 12.45 6.80 5.15
CA LEU A 155 11.35 6.35 6.01
C LEU A 155 11.45 4.83 6.20
N THR A 156 11.54 4.37 7.45
CA THR A 156 11.35 2.95 7.77
C THR A 156 9.88 2.70 8.09
N GLY A 157 9.20 2.03 7.17
CA GLY A 157 7.86 1.49 7.39
C GLY A 157 7.95 0.19 8.17
N VAL A 158 7.13 0.07 9.23
CA VAL A 158 7.10 -1.12 10.11
C VAL A 158 5.70 -1.70 10.12
N SER A 159 5.56 -3.00 9.85
CA SER A 159 4.27 -3.68 9.94
C SER A 159 3.86 -3.98 11.39
N ILE A 160 2.62 -4.42 11.61
CA ILE A 160 2.15 -4.81 12.94
C ILE A 160 2.87 -6.03 13.52
N ILE A 161 3.52 -6.84 12.68
CA ILE A 161 4.34 -7.99 13.09
C ILE A 161 5.84 -7.67 13.15
N GLY A 162 6.23 -6.38 12.98
CA GLY A 162 7.61 -5.92 13.09
C GLY A 162 8.47 -6.12 11.85
N SER A 163 7.93 -6.55 10.70
CA SER A 163 8.70 -6.55 9.45
C SER A 163 8.92 -5.13 8.93
N GLU A 164 10.02 -4.90 8.21
CA GLU A 164 10.43 -3.57 7.80
C GLU A 164 10.65 -3.46 6.29
N PHE A 165 10.24 -2.32 5.74
CA PHE A 165 10.69 -1.81 4.45
C PHE A 165 11.32 -0.43 4.65
N HIS A 166 12.38 -0.16 3.90
CA HIS A 166 13.07 1.12 3.95
C HIS A 166 12.80 1.88 2.65
N GLY A 167 12.14 3.02 2.79
CA GLY A 167 11.84 3.94 1.70
C GLY A 167 12.84 5.10 1.67
N LYS A 168 13.13 5.63 0.49
CA LYS A 168 13.90 6.85 0.28
C LYS A 168 13.32 7.68 -0.86
N ILE A 169 13.23 8.99 -0.69
CA ILE A 169 12.86 9.90 -1.78
C ILE A 169 14.11 10.21 -2.59
N LEU A 170 14.18 9.72 -3.83
CA LEU A 170 15.30 9.94 -4.75
C LEU A 170 15.24 11.32 -5.43
N GLY A 171 14.09 11.92 -5.50
CA GLY A 171 13.87 13.21 -6.15
C GLY A 171 12.40 13.48 -6.41
N GLU A 172 12.11 14.64 -6.97
CA GLU A 172 10.79 15.06 -7.40
C GLU A 172 10.56 14.75 -8.88
N THR A 173 9.31 14.68 -9.29
CA THR A 173 8.85 14.47 -10.66
C THR A 173 7.38 14.89 -10.77
N LYS A 174 6.75 14.62 -11.94
CA LYS A 174 5.32 14.83 -12.15
C LYS A 174 4.67 13.58 -12.74
N VAL A 175 3.39 13.40 -12.42
CA VAL A 175 2.49 12.45 -13.08
C VAL A 175 1.35 13.27 -13.71
N GLY A 176 1.41 13.47 -15.02
CA GLY A 176 0.58 14.49 -15.68
C GLY A 176 0.90 15.89 -15.13
N ALA A 177 -0.10 16.58 -14.60
CA ALA A 177 0.05 17.88 -13.94
C ALA A 177 0.30 17.81 -12.44
N ILE A 178 0.25 16.61 -11.83
CA ILE A 178 0.36 16.42 -10.37
C ILE A 178 1.83 16.31 -9.98
N GLU A 179 2.24 17.08 -8.96
CA GLU A 179 3.57 16.95 -8.33
C GLU A 179 3.71 15.58 -7.65
N ALA A 180 4.85 14.94 -7.86
CA ALA A 180 5.11 13.57 -7.42
C ALA A 180 6.54 13.40 -6.95
N ILE A 181 6.79 12.35 -6.18
CA ILE A 181 8.13 11.92 -5.82
C ILE A 181 8.56 10.69 -6.64
N ARG A 182 9.87 10.48 -6.74
CA ARG A 182 10.47 9.21 -7.18
C ARG A 182 10.91 8.41 -5.96
N PRO A 183 10.12 7.42 -5.52
CA PRO A 183 10.45 6.64 -4.35
C PRO A 183 11.35 5.45 -4.70
N GLN A 184 12.24 5.10 -3.79
CA GLN A 184 12.94 3.81 -3.74
C GLN A 184 12.47 3.06 -2.50
N ILE A 185 12.19 1.78 -2.65
CA ILE A 185 11.84 0.89 -1.55
C ILE A 185 12.88 -0.22 -1.49
N SER A 186 13.33 -0.57 -0.30
CA SER A 186 14.17 -1.74 -0.09
C SER A 186 13.65 -2.64 1.04
N GLY A 187 13.93 -3.92 0.88
CA GLY A 187 13.55 -4.94 1.84
C GLY A 187 14.31 -6.24 1.60
N ARG A 188 13.96 -7.27 2.34
CA ARG A 188 14.53 -8.60 2.26
C ARG A 188 13.44 -9.65 2.12
N GLY A 189 13.71 -10.69 1.35
CA GLY A 189 12.87 -11.89 1.22
C GLY A 189 13.68 -13.15 1.51
N TRP A 190 12.95 -14.24 1.80
CA TRP A 190 13.51 -15.56 2.06
C TRP A 190 12.89 -16.58 1.13
N VAL A 191 13.69 -17.53 0.65
CA VAL A 191 13.18 -18.68 -0.09
C VAL A 191 12.46 -19.59 0.92
N THR A 192 11.15 -19.80 0.70
CA THR A 192 10.33 -20.64 1.57
C THR A 192 9.96 -21.98 0.96
N GLY A 193 10.26 -22.18 -0.31
CA GLY A 193 9.99 -23.44 -1.00
C GLY A 193 10.47 -23.43 -2.44
N THR A 194 10.54 -24.62 -3.02
CA THR A 194 10.73 -24.85 -4.45
C THR A 194 9.60 -25.74 -4.95
N HIS A 195 9.10 -25.48 -6.17
CA HIS A 195 8.01 -26.21 -6.77
C HIS A 195 8.44 -26.72 -8.13
N GLN A 196 8.15 -27.99 -8.43
CA GLN A 196 8.31 -28.58 -9.74
C GLN A 196 6.92 -28.76 -10.36
N HIS A 197 6.68 -28.14 -11.49
CA HIS A 197 5.46 -28.30 -12.27
C HIS A 197 5.77 -29.16 -13.49
N MET A 198 4.90 -30.12 -13.77
CA MET A 198 5.05 -31.03 -14.92
C MET A 198 3.77 -31.03 -15.75
N LEU A 199 3.91 -31.29 -17.02
CA LEU A 199 2.80 -31.58 -17.90
C LEU A 199 2.69 -33.09 -18.04
N ASP A 200 1.53 -33.67 -17.75
CA ASP A 200 1.22 -35.07 -18.02
C ASP A 200 0.56 -35.16 -19.42
N PRO A 201 1.15 -35.87 -20.40
CA PRO A 201 0.56 -35.98 -21.73
C PRO A 201 -0.82 -36.68 -21.75
N SER A 202 -1.19 -37.38 -20.69
CA SER A 202 -2.48 -38.04 -20.55
C SER A 202 -3.54 -37.16 -19.91
N ASP A 203 -3.17 -35.98 -19.37
CA ASP A 203 -4.12 -34.99 -18.84
C ASP A 203 -4.94 -34.42 -20.03
N PRO A 204 -6.27 -34.50 -20.02
CA PRO A 204 -7.10 -33.91 -21.08
C PRO A 204 -6.97 -32.36 -21.14
N TRP A 205 -6.44 -31.71 -20.12
CA TRP A 205 -6.21 -30.25 -20.08
C TRP A 205 -4.80 -29.89 -19.58
N PRO A 206 -3.73 -30.31 -20.27
CA PRO A 206 -2.37 -30.18 -19.77
C PRO A 206 -1.90 -28.73 -19.60
N GLU A 207 -2.53 -27.78 -20.31
CA GLU A 207 -2.27 -26.34 -20.21
C GLU A 207 -3.21 -25.63 -19.23
N GLY A 208 -4.05 -26.40 -18.53
CA GLY A 208 -5.08 -25.90 -17.64
C GLY A 208 -6.38 -25.55 -18.35
N TYR A 209 -7.43 -25.36 -17.58
CA TYR A 209 -8.77 -25.04 -18.06
C TYR A 209 -9.39 -23.88 -17.30
N ARG A 210 -9.85 -22.86 -18.00
CA ARG A 210 -10.51 -21.70 -17.42
C ARG A 210 -12.01 -21.76 -17.67
N ILE A 211 -12.77 -22.08 -16.64
CA ILE A 211 -14.25 -22.09 -16.70
C ILE A 211 -14.83 -20.67 -16.73
N GLY A 212 -14.09 -19.70 -16.23
CA GLY A 212 -14.50 -18.33 -16.06
C GLY A 212 -13.84 -17.73 -14.83
N ASP A 213 -14.38 -16.61 -14.36
CA ASP A 213 -13.91 -15.99 -13.14
C ASP A 213 -14.51 -16.73 -11.94
N THR A 214 -13.72 -17.55 -11.27
CA THR A 214 -14.15 -18.33 -10.10
C THR A 214 -14.14 -17.54 -8.80
N TRP A 215 -13.62 -16.30 -8.82
CA TRP A 215 -13.67 -15.39 -7.68
C TRP A 215 -15.04 -14.70 -7.65
N PRO A 216 -15.72 -14.67 -6.51
CA PRO A 216 -16.97 -13.93 -6.42
C PRO A 216 -16.70 -12.45 -6.66
N ARG A 217 -17.20 -11.93 -7.78
CA ARG A 217 -17.30 -10.49 -7.96
C ARG A 217 -18.46 -10.02 -7.10
N PHE A 218 -18.17 -9.23 -6.08
CA PHE A 218 -19.22 -8.49 -5.41
C PHE A 218 -19.86 -7.58 -6.47
N LYS A 219 -21.05 -7.96 -6.93
CA LYS A 219 -21.84 -7.06 -7.77
C LYS A 219 -22.04 -5.78 -6.95
N LYS A 220 -21.58 -4.64 -7.45
CA LYS A 220 -22.10 -3.36 -6.98
C LYS A 220 -23.61 -3.47 -7.08
N SER A 221 -24.32 -3.42 -5.96
CA SER A 221 -25.75 -3.23 -5.96
C SER A 221 -25.99 -1.88 -6.64
N ILE A 222 -26.46 -1.91 -7.88
CA ILE A 222 -27.03 -0.73 -8.50
C ILE A 222 -28.36 -0.56 -7.79
N ILE A 223 -28.43 0.36 -6.85
CA ILE A 223 -29.67 0.97 -6.36
C ILE A 223 -29.70 2.34 -6.98
#